data_af40b12536cc5b4d7f5a2be11cad71dd
#
_entry.id   af40b12536cc5b4d7f5a2be11cad71dd
#
_cell.length_a   1.000
_cell.length_b   1.000
_cell.length_c   1.000
_cell.angle_alpha   90.00
_cell.angle_beta   90.00
_cell.angle_gamma   90.00
#
_symmetry.space_group_name_H-M   'P 1'
#
loop_
_entity.id
_entity.type
_entity.pdbx_description
1 polymer ?
#
loop_
_entity_poly.entity_id
_entity_poly.type
_entity_poly.pdbx_seq_one_letter_code
_entity_poly.pdbx_strand_id
1 'polypeptide(L)'
;YYNYIDSPNQKKTIGFIAQEVREVFPIAVDKTINFIPNIMQTVSGEWIEKEDGKYDFSSNFFTDISFGNYKFHLKEDISSANFIEKDVSMNDNRTFTFENSHNAVFCYGIQVDDFHALDKAKLFALNFSATQEIDRIQQQHIIDISNAQTTIQQQATTIQQHETTIQQQQQQIADILSRLESLESSA
;
A
#
# COMPACT_ATOMS: atom_id res chain seq x y z
N TYR A 1 2.83 -10.16 2.44
CA TYR A 1 2.31 -10.91 3.60
C TYR A 1 3.28 -10.74 4.77
N TYR A 2 2.77 -10.40 5.96
CA TYR A 2 3.54 -10.35 7.19
C TYR A 2 2.76 -11.06 8.32
N ASN A 3 3.48 -11.51 9.32
CA ASN A 3 2.90 -12.14 10.51
C ASN A 3 2.92 -11.15 11.67
N TYR A 4 1.89 -11.15 12.51
CA TYR A 4 1.97 -10.48 13.80
C TYR A 4 2.95 -11.26 14.72
N ILE A 5 3.80 -10.51 15.41
CA ILE A 5 4.87 -11.07 16.26
C ILE A 5 4.30 -12.01 17.35
N ASP A 6 3.09 -11.72 17.86
CA ASP A 6 2.48 -12.43 18.98
C ASP A 6 1.24 -13.26 18.60
N SER A 7 1.07 -13.64 17.33
CA SER A 7 -0.08 -14.46 16.95
C SER A 7 0.22 -15.95 17.15
N PRO A 8 -0.41 -16.63 18.11
CA PRO A 8 -0.18 -18.06 18.36
C PRO A 8 -0.57 -18.95 17.16
N ASN A 9 -1.34 -18.43 16.21
CA ASN A 9 -1.81 -19.15 15.03
C ASN A 9 -1.15 -18.74 13.72
N GLN A 10 -0.10 -17.91 13.74
CA GLN A 10 0.66 -17.42 12.55
C GLN A 10 -0.25 -17.09 11.34
N LYS A 11 -1.39 -16.47 11.57
CA LYS A 11 -2.29 -16.05 10.49
C LYS A 11 -1.59 -15.02 9.61
N LYS A 12 -1.34 -15.39 8.35
CA LYS A 12 -0.85 -14.44 7.36
C LYS A 12 -1.85 -13.30 7.21
N THR A 13 -1.37 -12.08 7.35
CA THR A 13 -2.18 -10.87 7.22
C THR A 13 -1.72 -10.10 5.99
N ILE A 14 -2.69 -9.55 5.25
CA ILE A 14 -2.42 -8.60 4.17
C ILE A 14 -2.55 -7.19 4.74
N GLY A 15 -1.56 -6.37 4.48
CA GLY A 15 -1.57 -4.98 4.90
C GLY A 15 -0.52 -4.17 4.13
N PHE A 16 -0.39 -2.92 4.50
CA PHE A 16 0.56 -2.00 3.91
C PHE A 16 1.72 -1.75 4.88
N ILE A 17 2.92 -1.69 4.34
CA ILE A 17 4.11 -1.18 5.04
C ILE A 17 4.17 0.31 4.73
N ALA A 18 4.12 1.15 5.78
CA ALA A 18 4.01 2.60 5.59
C ALA A 18 5.21 3.19 4.83
N GLN A 19 6.41 2.65 5.02
CA GLN A 19 7.61 3.06 4.30
C GLN A 19 7.48 2.81 2.78
N GLU A 20 6.99 1.63 2.38
CA GLU A 20 6.77 1.28 0.96
C GLU A 20 5.66 2.13 0.34
N VAL A 21 4.57 2.38 1.09
CA VAL A 21 3.50 3.29 0.63
C VAL A 21 4.04 4.69 0.42
N ARG A 22 4.93 5.17 1.30
CA ARG A 22 5.52 6.51 1.17
C ARG A 22 6.34 6.70 -0.10
N GLU A 23 6.99 5.66 -0.59
CA GLU A 23 7.75 5.72 -1.84
C GLU A 23 6.85 5.96 -3.05
N VAL A 24 5.62 5.39 -3.05
CA VAL A 24 4.68 5.43 -4.17
C VAL A 24 3.63 6.53 -4.00
N PHE A 25 3.14 6.74 -2.77
CA PHE A 25 2.07 7.68 -2.45
C PHE A 25 2.35 8.42 -1.13
N PRO A 26 3.32 9.34 -1.11
CA PRO A 26 3.83 9.98 0.10
C PRO A 26 2.78 10.74 0.90
N ILE A 27 1.74 11.29 0.25
CA ILE A 27 0.69 12.04 0.94
C ILE A 27 -0.20 11.20 1.86
N ALA A 28 -0.17 9.86 1.73
CA ALA A 28 -0.89 8.94 2.61
C ALA A 28 -0.08 8.51 3.84
N VAL A 29 1.13 9.05 4.02
CA VAL A 29 2.01 8.69 5.13
C VAL A 29 2.49 9.93 5.85
N ASP A 30 2.05 10.08 7.09
CA ASP A 30 2.51 11.16 7.97
C ASP A 30 3.73 10.69 8.79
N LYS A 31 4.70 11.58 8.98
CA LYS A 31 5.78 11.39 9.96
C LYS A 31 5.41 12.09 11.25
N THR A 32 5.45 11.34 12.34
CA THR A 32 5.11 11.85 13.67
C THR A 32 6.11 11.37 14.70
N ILE A 33 6.18 12.07 15.84
CA ILE A 33 6.88 11.58 17.02
C ILE A 33 5.96 10.59 17.71
N ASN A 34 6.39 9.35 17.90
CA ASN A 34 5.61 8.33 18.60
C ASN A 34 6.50 7.22 19.15
N PHE A 35 5.94 6.34 19.95
CA PHE A 35 6.64 5.20 20.51
C PHE A 35 6.52 3.98 19.61
N ILE A 36 7.63 3.27 19.42
CA ILE A 36 7.67 1.98 18.72
C ILE A 36 7.69 0.83 19.73
N PRO A 37 6.97 -0.28 19.47
CA PRO A 37 6.92 -1.44 20.36
C PRO A 37 8.15 -2.35 20.15
N ASN A 38 9.34 -1.82 20.40
CA ASN A 38 10.60 -2.52 20.15
C ASN A 38 11.14 -3.30 21.36
N ILE A 39 10.50 -3.16 22.54
CA ILE A 39 10.87 -3.88 23.75
C ILE A 39 9.78 -4.87 24.17
N MET A 40 8.57 -4.40 24.44
CA MET A 40 7.36 -5.23 24.67
C MET A 40 7.54 -6.31 25.75
N GLN A 41 8.16 -5.98 26.90
CA GLN A 41 8.37 -6.95 27.95
C GLN A 41 8.33 -6.34 29.35
N THR A 42 8.04 -7.19 30.34
CA THR A 42 8.16 -6.85 31.76
C THR A 42 9.64 -6.82 32.14
N VAL A 43 10.05 -5.74 32.78
CA VAL A 43 11.42 -5.51 33.21
C VAL A 43 11.48 -5.60 34.73
N SER A 44 12.37 -6.45 35.24
CA SER A 44 12.70 -6.53 36.65
C SER A 44 13.83 -5.55 37.00
N GLY A 45 13.73 -4.89 38.13
CA GLY A 45 14.71 -3.90 38.56
C GLY A 45 14.51 -3.51 40.01
N GLU A 46 15.30 -2.55 40.46
CA GLU A 46 15.30 -2.03 41.79
C GLU A 46 14.77 -0.60 41.82
N TRP A 47 14.05 -0.27 42.90
CA TRP A 47 13.55 1.06 43.18
C TRP A 47 14.41 1.73 44.25
N ILE A 48 14.91 2.93 43.98
CA ILE A 48 15.69 3.72 44.87
C ILE A 48 14.94 5.02 45.18
N GLU A 49 14.53 5.20 46.43
CA GLU A 49 13.87 6.43 46.88
C GLU A 49 14.88 7.58 46.93
N LYS A 50 14.48 8.73 46.38
CA LYS A 50 15.27 9.94 46.33
C LYS A 50 14.86 10.90 47.46
N GLU A 51 15.73 11.87 47.78
CA GLU A 51 15.49 12.89 48.79
C GLU A 51 14.26 13.77 48.50
N ASP A 52 13.86 13.88 47.24
CA ASP A 52 12.67 14.62 46.80
C ASP A 52 11.35 13.81 46.84
N GLY A 53 11.41 12.57 47.39
CA GLY A 53 10.26 11.67 47.51
C GLY A 53 9.89 10.93 46.23
N LYS A 54 10.69 11.05 45.17
CA LYS A 54 10.51 10.28 43.91
C LYS A 54 11.33 8.99 43.98
N TYR A 55 11.13 8.15 42.97
CA TYR A 55 11.77 6.85 42.89
C TYR A 55 12.49 6.68 41.57
N ASP A 56 13.77 6.33 41.63
CA ASP A 56 14.53 5.92 40.46
C ASP A 56 14.41 4.41 40.26
N PHE A 57 13.95 3.99 39.09
CA PHE A 57 13.94 2.60 38.66
C PHE A 57 15.23 2.27 37.91
N SER A 58 15.94 1.27 38.38
CA SER A 58 17.20 0.77 37.84
C SER A 58 17.05 -0.69 37.42
N SER A 59 17.58 -1.04 36.24
CA SER A 59 17.63 -2.43 35.77
C SER A 59 18.81 -2.65 34.84
N ASN A 60 19.45 -3.81 34.97
CA ASN A 60 20.52 -4.24 34.05
C ASN A 60 20.04 -4.35 32.60
N PHE A 61 18.72 -4.50 32.36
CA PHE A 61 18.14 -4.51 31.04
C PHE A 61 18.46 -3.24 30.25
N PHE A 62 18.55 -2.08 30.91
CA PHE A 62 18.76 -0.79 30.25
C PHE A 62 20.25 -0.42 30.04
N THR A 63 21.17 -1.31 30.39
CA THR A 63 22.63 -1.02 30.32
C THR A 63 23.09 -0.76 28.88
N ASP A 64 22.57 -1.54 27.92
CA ASP A 64 23.04 -1.55 26.52
C ASP A 64 22.05 -0.95 25.51
N ILE A 65 20.97 -0.34 26.01
CA ILE A 65 19.97 0.29 25.12
C ILE A 65 20.23 1.78 24.96
N SER A 66 19.67 2.37 23.91
CA SER A 66 19.85 3.79 23.57
C SER A 66 19.24 4.72 24.61
N PHE A 67 19.88 5.86 24.84
CA PHE A 67 19.26 6.96 25.58
C PHE A 67 18.04 7.48 24.82
N GLY A 68 16.98 7.83 25.55
CA GLY A 68 15.77 8.36 24.96
C GLY A 68 14.60 8.40 25.93
N ASN A 69 13.43 8.71 25.36
CA ASN A 69 12.17 8.69 26.08
C ASN A 69 11.51 7.34 25.86
N TYR A 70 11.04 6.71 26.93
CA TYR A 70 10.46 5.36 26.91
C TYR A 70 9.05 5.38 27.44
N LYS A 71 8.18 4.56 26.86
CA LYS A 71 6.82 4.33 27.35
C LYS A 71 6.80 3.11 28.26
N PHE A 72 6.22 3.30 29.43
CA PHE A 72 6.02 2.26 30.43
C PHE A 72 4.54 2.05 30.72
N HIS A 73 4.18 0.79 30.97
CA HIS A 73 2.91 0.42 31.57
C HIS A 73 3.21 -0.13 32.98
N LEU A 74 2.73 0.57 33.98
CA LEU A 74 3.06 0.36 35.38
C LEU A 74 1.84 -0.23 36.09
N LYS A 75 2.05 -1.18 37.00
CA LYS A 75 1.01 -1.73 37.85
C LYS A 75 1.38 -1.61 39.34
N GLU A 76 0.43 -1.16 40.15
CA GLU A 76 0.56 -1.16 41.60
C GLU A 76 0.40 -2.57 42.15
N ASP A 77 -0.50 -3.37 41.55
CA ASP A 77 -0.71 -4.78 41.87
C ASP A 77 -0.58 -5.62 40.57
N ILE A 78 0.23 -6.69 40.64
CA ILE A 78 0.45 -7.62 39.53
C ILE A 78 -0.87 -8.25 39.05
N SER A 79 -1.81 -8.48 39.98
CA SER A 79 -3.14 -9.07 39.70
C SER A 79 -4.10 -8.07 39.02
N SER A 80 -3.81 -6.75 39.06
CA SER A 80 -4.68 -5.73 38.49
C SER A 80 -4.72 -5.83 36.95
N ALA A 81 -5.93 -5.73 36.40
CA ALA A 81 -6.12 -5.57 34.97
C ALA A 81 -5.74 -4.14 34.48
N ASN A 82 -5.76 -3.17 35.40
CA ASN A 82 -5.46 -1.77 35.09
C ASN A 82 -3.96 -1.51 35.16
N PHE A 83 -3.47 -0.68 34.25
CA PHE A 83 -2.11 -0.16 34.25
C PHE A 83 -2.12 1.35 34.06
N ILE A 84 -1.04 2.00 34.50
CA ILE A 84 -0.79 3.43 34.32
C ILE A 84 0.25 3.58 33.21
N GLU A 85 -0.06 4.31 32.16
CA GLU A 85 0.94 4.66 31.15
C GLU A 85 1.76 5.86 31.61
N LYS A 86 3.08 5.76 31.44
CA LYS A 86 4.02 6.84 31.69
C LYS A 86 5.08 6.88 30.60
N ASP A 87 5.33 8.09 30.13
CA ASP A 87 6.44 8.40 29.21
C ASP A 87 7.54 9.05 30.03
N VAL A 88 8.71 8.39 30.10
CA VAL A 88 9.81 8.80 30.98
C VAL A 88 11.13 8.78 30.21
N SER A 89 11.89 9.85 30.33
CA SER A 89 13.24 9.95 29.76
C SER A 89 14.25 9.21 30.62
N MET A 90 15.15 8.50 29.97
CA MET A 90 16.28 7.86 30.62
C MET A 90 17.25 8.91 31.16
N ASN A 91 17.64 8.80 32.43
CA ASN A 91 18.66 9.65 33.07
C ASN A 91 20.07 9.25 32.61
N ASP A 92 21.06 10.12 32.88
CA ASP A 92 22.48 9.86 32.58
C ASP A 92 23.00 8.56 33.23
N ASN A 93 22.44 8.19 34.39
CA ASN A 93 22.77 6.95 35.13
C ASN A 93 22.03 5.73 34.60
N ARG A 94 21.32 5.83 33.46
CA ARG A 94 20.48 4.76 32.89
C ARG A 94 19.35 4.30 33.79
N THR A 95 18.80 5.21 34.57
CA THR A 95 17.61 5.02 35.42
C THR A 95 16.43 5.83 34.90
N PHE A 96 15.26 5.55 35.41
CA PHE A 96 14.01 6.26 35.09
C PHE A 96 13.39 6.77 36.39
N THR A 97 13.06 8.06 36.46
CA THR A 97 12.46 8.66 37.66
C THR A 97 10.93 8.67 37.57
N PHE A 98 10.29 8.13 38.58
CA PHE A 98 8.83 8.07 38.73
C PHE A 98 8.39 8.72 40.04
N GLU A 99 7.09 9.11 40.11
CA GLU A 99 6.51 9.68 41.35
C GLU A 99 6.32 8.63 42.44
N ASN A 100 6.10 7.36 42.06
CA ASN A 100 5.90 6.24 43.01
C ASN A 100 6.64 4.99 42.51
N SER A 101 6.94 4.08 43.41
CA SER A 101 7.38 2.72 43.07
C SER A 101 6.20 1.86 42.64
N HIS A 102 6.44 0.87 41.79
CA HIS A 102 5.42 -0.02 41.23
C HIS A 102 5.85 -1.49 41.30
N ASN A 103 4.90 -2.39 41.48
CA ASN A 103 5.16 -3.83 41.60
C ASN A 103 5.49 -4.50 40.26
N ALA A 104 4.98 -3.94 39.14
CA ALA A 104 5.32 -4.44 37.83
C ALA A 104 5.57 -3.27 36.87
N VAL A 105 6.68 -3.38 36.12
CA VAL A 105 7.14 -2.41 35.15
C VAL A 105 7.22 -3.11 33.79
N PHE A 106 6.31 -2.78 32.88
CA PHE A 106 6.35 -3.24 31.51
C PHE A 106 6.89 -2.10 30.63
N CYS A 107 7.96 -2.34 29.90
CA CYS A 107 8.51 -1.40 28.96
C CYS A 107 7.95 -1.69 27.55
N TYR A 108 7.20 -0.74 27.00
CA TYR A 108 6.63 -0.82 25.64
C TYR A 108 7.72 -0.63 24.60
N GLY A 109 8.48 0.46 24.72
CA GLY A 109 9.55 0.78 23.79
C GLY A 109 9.94 2.24 23.80
N ILE A 110 10.79 2.60 22.86
CA ILE A 110 11.41 3.93 22.74
C ILE A 110 10.58 4.87 21.83
N GLN A 111 10.64 6.16 22.13
CA GLN A 111 10.13 7.21 21.27
C GLN A 111 11.07 7.44 20.08
N VAL A 112 10.49 7.56 18.90
CA VAL A 112 11.18 7.91 17.65
C VAL A 112 10.54 9.15 17.02
N ASP A 113 11.30 9.90 16.25
CA ASP A 113 10.88 11.12 15.55
C ASP A 113 10.43 10.86 14.10
N ASP A 114 10.59 9.64 13.63
CA ASP A 114 10.27 9.22 12.25
C ASP A 114 9.20 8.11 12.19
N PHE A 115 8.31 8.08 13.18
CA PHE A 115 7.20 7.13 13.16
C PHE A 115 6.28 7.40 11.94
N HIS A 116 6.14 6.38 11.09
CA HIS A 116 5.32 6.46 9.89
C HIS A 116 3.88 5.99 10.18
N ALA A 117 2.95 6.93 10.17
CA ALA A 117 1.52 6.67 10.33
C ALA A 117 0.83 6.65 8.96
N LEU A 118 0.08 5.58 8.68
CA LEU A 118 -0.61 5.40 7.41
C LEU A 118 -2.04 5.94 7.49
N ASP A 119 -2.36 6.91 6.63
CA ASP A 119 -3.72 7.42 6.44
C ASP A 119 -4.48 6.52 5.45
N LYS A 120 -5.26 5.60 6.01
CA LYS A 120 -6.08 4.68 5.22
C LYS A 120 -7.17 5.37 4.41
N ALA A 121 -7.69 6.51 4.88
CA ALA A 121 -8.74 7.25 4.16
C ALA A 121 -8.19 7.80 2.83
N LYS A 122 -6.97 8.31 2.81
CA LYS A 122 -6.31 8.77 1.58
C LYS A 122 -6.07 7.61 0.61
N LEU A 123 -5.71 6.41 1.11
CA LEU A 123 -5.57 5.22 0.26
C LEU A 123 -6.90 4.79 -0.35
N PHE A 124 -7.99 4.82 0.42
CA PHE A 124 -9.33 4.52 -0.11
C PHE A 124 -9.76 5.53 -1.16
N ALA A 125 -9.53 6.83 -0.94
CA ALA A 125 -9.84 7.88 -1.91
C ALA A 125 -9.07 7.68 -3.23
N LEU A 126 -7.77 7.35 -3.15
CA LEU A 126 -6.96 7.03 -4.31
C LEU A 126 -7.51 5.83 -5.08
N ASN A 127 -7.83 4.74 -4.37
CA ASN A 127 -8.38 3.52 -5.01
C ASN A 127 -9.72 3.80 -5.70
N PHE A 128 -10.59 4.59 -5.06
CA PHE A 128 -11.86 5.00 -5.66
C PHE A 128 -11.65 5.81 -6.94
N SER A 129 -10.77 6.82 -6.89
CA SER A 129 -10.45 7.65 -8.06
C SER A 129 -9.82 6.83 -9.20
N ALA A 130 -8.93 5.90 -8.87
CA ALA A 130 -8.34 5.00 -9.86
C ALA A 130 -9.39 4.09 -10.53
N THR A 131 -10.35 3.59 -9.74
CA THR A 131 -11.45 2.77 -10.26
C THR A 131 -12.36 3.57 -11.20
N GLN A 132 -12.67 4.82 -10.85
CA GLN A 132 -13.44 5.71 -11.74
C GLN A 132 -12.71 5.99 -13.05
N GLU A 133 -11.41 6.21 -13.02
CA GLU A 133 -10.62 6.45 -14.22
C GLU A 133 -10.53 5.19 -15.11
N ILE A 134 -10.39 4.01 -14.52
CA ILE A 134 -10.46 2.73 -15.25
C ILE A 134 -11.81 2.58 -15.95
N ASP A 135 -12.92 2.86 -15.27
CA ASP A 135 -14.25 2.79 -15.84
C ASP A 135 -14.40 3.76 -17.03
N ARG A 136 -13.92 4.99 -16.88
CA ARG A 136 -13.92 6.00 -17.94
C ARG A 136 -13.13 5.53 -19.19
N ILE A 137 -11.96 4.93 -18.98
CA ILE A 137 -11.13 4.40 -20.08
C ILE A 137 -11.83 3.21 -20.74
N GLN A 138 -12.46 2.32 -19.98
CA GLN A 138 -13.21 1.19 -20.52
C GLN A 138 -14.40 1.64 -21.40
N GLN A 139 -15.14 2.66 -20.96
CA GLN A 139 -16.22 3.25 -21.75
C GLN A 139 -15.71 3.83 -23.08
N GLN A 140 -14.58 4.53 -23.05
CA GLN A 140 -13.96 5.03 -24.28
C GLN A 140 -13.55 3.89 -25.22
N HIS A 141 -12.95 2.81 -24.71
CA HIS A 141 -12.58 1.65 -25.52
C HIS A 141 -13.81 0.98 -26.17
N ILE A 142 -14.96 0.92 -25.48
CA ILE A 142 -16.20 0.38 -26.06
C ILE A 142 -16.63 1.21 -27.29
N ILE A 143 -16.56 2.54 -27.19
CA ILE A 143 -16.88 3.44 -28.30
C ILE A 143 -15.90 3.23 -29.48
N ASP A 144 -14.61 3.15 -29.19
CA ASP A 144 -13.57 2.98 -30.21
C ASP A 144 -13.73 1.63 -30.94
N ILE A 145 -14.04 0.56 -30.22
CA ILE A 145 -14.33 -0.76 -30.80
C ILE A 145 -15.57 -0.70 -31.70
N SER A 146 -16.64 -0.04 -31.26
CA SER A 146 -17.87 0.12 -32.06
C SER A 146 -17.59 0.89 -33.36
N ASN A 147 -16.81 1.95 -33.30
CA ASN A 147 -16.40 2.73 -34.49
C ASN A 147 -15.53 1.90 -35.44
N ALA A 148 -14.59 1.11 -34.90
CA ALA A 148 -13.76 0.22 -35.69
C ALA A 148 -14.60 -0.87 -36.40
N GLN A 149 -15.59 -1.47 -35.72
CA GLN A 149 -16.52 -2.43 -36.31
C GLN A 149 -17.32 -1.83 -37.46
N THR A 150 -17.82 -0.60 -37.29
CA THR A 150 -18.54 0.13 -38.35
C THR A 150 -17.66 0.35 -39.58
N THR A 151 -16.40 0.76 -39.35
CA THR A 151 -15.42 0.95 -40.41
C THR A 151 -15.13 -0.35 -41.17
N ILE A 152 -14.95 -1.45 -40.45
CA ILE A 152 -14.73 -2.78 -41.05
C ILE A 152 -15.90 -3.20 -41.91
N GLN A 153 -17.16 -2.97 -41.47
CA GLN A 153 -18.35 -3.27 -42.27
C GLN A 153 -18.42 -2.45 -43.57
N GLN A 154 -18.09 -1.15 -43.48
CA GLN A 154 -18.05 -0.30 -44.68
C GLN A 154 -16.98 -0.77 -45.68
N GLN A 155 -15.79 -1.12 -45.16
CA GLN A 155 -14.70 -1.66 -45.98
C GLN A 155 -15.12 -2.97 -46.66
N ALA A 156 -15.75 -3.89 -45.93
CA ALA A 156 -16.26 -5.14 -46.47
C ALA A 156 -17.26 -4.90 -47.64
N THR A 157 -18.19 -3.94 -47.48
CA THR A 157 -19.12 -3.55 -48.52
C THR A 157 -18.38 -2.96 -49.77
N THR A 158 -17.38 -2.14 -49.54
CA THR A 158 -16.57 -1.56 -50.64
C THR A 158 -15.81 -2.66 -51.38
N ILE A 159 -15.25 -3.64 -50.67
CA ILE A 159 -14.55 -4.78 -51.29
C ILE A 159 -15.53 -5.58 -52.17
N GLN A 160 -16.72 -5.86 -51.73
CA GLN A 160 -17.75 -6.57 -52.53
C GLN A 160 -18.13 -5.80 -53.82
N GLN A 161 -18.24 -4.48 -53.72
CA GLN A 161 -18.48 -3.62 -54.91
C GLN A 161 -17.31 -3.69 -55.88
N HIS A 162 -16.09 -3.64 -55.43
CA HIS A 162 -14.89 -3.79 -56.25
C HIS A 162 -14.84 -5.17 -56.92
N GLU A 163 -15.11 -6.23 -56.20
CA GLU A 163 -15.17 -7.60 -56.73
C GLU A 163 -16.17 -7.68 -57.90
N THR A 164 -17.38 -7.12 -57.72
CA THR A 164 -18.40 -7.07 -58.76
C THR A 164 -17.92 -6.28 -59.96
N THR A 165 -17.27 -5.13 -59.74
CA THR A 165 -16.72 -4.30 -60.83
C THR A 165 -15.61 -5.04 -61.58
N ILE A 166 -14.73 -5.71 -60.91
CA ILE A 166 -13.65 -6.52 -61.53
C ILE A 166 -14.24 -7.64 -62.38
N GLN A 167 -15.28 -8.37 -61.90
CA GLN A 167 -15.94 -9.40 -62.68
C GLN A 167 -16.57 -8.83 -63.97
N GLN A 168 -17.23 -7.67 -63.91
CA GLN A 168 -17.75 -6.99 -65.07
C GLN A 168 -16.69 -6.61 -66.08
N GLN A 169 -15.57 -6.04 -65.60
CA GLN A 169 -14.44 -5.70 -66.46
C GLN A 169 -13.79 -6.91 -67.11
N GLN A 170 -13.66 -8.02 -66.39
CA GLN A 170 -13.17 -9.30 -66.93
C GLN A 170 -14.05 -9.80 -68.09
N GLN A 171 -15.40 -9.74 -67.93
CA GLN A 171 -16.29 -10.10 -68.98
C GLN A 171 -16.18 -9.20 -70.19
N GLN A 172 -16.08 -7.87 -70.00
CA GLN A 172 -15.90 -6.96 -71.08
C GLN A 172 -14.58 -7.18 -71.86
N ILE A 173 -13.49 -7.48 -71.16
CA ILE A 173 -12.21 -7.86 -71.76
C ILE A 173 -12.35 -9.14 -72.60
N ALA A 174 -13.03 -10.17 -72.07
CA ALA A 174 -13.27 -11.41 -72.80
C ALA A 174 -14.09 -11.17 -74.10
N ASP A 175 -15.13 -10.36 -73.99
CA ASP A 175 -15.95 -10.00 -75.15
C ASP A 175 -15.14 -9.21 -76.24
N ILE A 176 -14.29 -8.31 -75.81
CA ILE A 176 -13.39 -7.55 -76.71
C ILE A 176 -12.39 -8.50 -77.39
N LEU A 177 -11.78 -9.40 -76.66
CA LEU A 177 -10.83 -10.40 -77.19
C LEU A 177 -11.52 -11.28 -78.26
N SER A 178 -12.72 -11.81 -77.96
CA SER A 178 -13.50 -12.63 -78.91
C SER A 178 -13.79 -11.84 -80.22
N ARG A 179 -14.13 -10.57 -80.13
CA ARG A 179 -14.36 -9.71 -81.27
C ARG A 179 -13.10 -9.47 -82.08
N LEU A 180 -11.98 -9.29 -81.45
CA LEU A 180 -10.68 -9.14 -82.13
C LEU A 180 -10.28 -10.39 -82.89
N GLU A 181 -10.42 -11.56 -82.24
CA GLU A 181 -10.17 -12.87 -82.89
C GLU A 181 -11.07 -13.08 -84.11
N SER A 182 -12.34 -12.68 -84.03
CA SER A 182 -13.27 -12.77 -85.18
C SER A 182 -12.91 -11.83 -86.32
N LEU A 183 -12.36 -10.66 -86.04
CA LEU A 183 -11.88 -9.71 -87.07
C LEU A 183 -10.59 -10.20 -87.71
N GLU A 184 -9.66 -10.75 -86.92
CA GLU A 184 -8.41 -11.31 -87.47
C GLU A 184 -8.67 -12.52 -88.36
N SER A 185 -9.67 -13.36 -88.05
CA SER A 185 -10.03 -14.50 -88.86
C SER A 185 -10.80 -14.20 -90.11
N SER A 186 -11.29 -12.94 -90.26
CA SER A 186 -12.04 -12.46 -91.40
C SER A 186 -11.22 -11.59 -92.40
N ALA A 187 -9.94 -11.32 -92.09
CA ALA A 187 -8.99 -10.58 -92.91
C ALA A 187 -8.06 -11.53 -93.68
#